data_968c813bdaf272d6e7bf3cd2249c3bdf
#
_entry.id   968c813bdaf272d6e7bf3cd2249c3bdf
#
_cell.length_a   1.000
_cell.length_b   1.000
_cell.length_c   1.000
_cell.angle_alpha   90.00
_cell.angle_beta   90.00
_cell.angle_gamma   90.00
#
_symmetry.space_group_name_H-M   'P 1'
#
loop_
_entity.id
_entity.type
_entity.pdbx_description
1 polymer ?
#
loop_
_entity_poly.entity_id
_entity_poly.type
_entity_poly.pdbx_seq_one_letter_code
_entity_poly.pdbx_strand_id
1 'polypeptide(L)'
;MSRFLSRLELEAMGFASLGADVKIDRQAVFINPDTVSLGDHCRIDAFSLISAGAEGVRIGRYVHLGASCQIFGGGGAVLLEDFSCLSGRATAYTSSVSLLSRIKNLMFNPTLPEAFRSISQGPVILRKHSGVGCGSVVLPGVEMGFGSAAGALTLVRKSLPEGVVICGNPPQVLLHRDRSELERLEEEFFAMEWGEPDI
;
A
#
# COMPACT_ATOMS: atom_id res chain seq x y z
N MET A 1 -15.16 4.77 24.09
CA MET A 1 -15.27 5.01 22.63
C MET A 1 -14.62 3.84 21.89
N SER A 2 -15.24 3.36 20.81
CA SER A 2 -14.64 2.33 19.95
C SER A 2 -13.31 2.83 19.37
N ARG A 3 -12.33 1.95 19.24
CA ARG A 3 -11.07 2.21 18.54
C ARG A 3 -11.30 2.58 17.07
N PHE A 4 -12.26 1.95 16.43
CA PHE A 4 -12.57 2.16 15.03
C PHE A 4 -13.67 3.20 14.84
N LEU A 5 -13.63 3.89 13.70
CA LEU A 5 -14.70 4.77 13.23
C LEU A 5 -15.96 3.94 12.95
N SER A 6 -17.12 4.49 13.30
CA SER A 6 -18.42 3.93 12.93
C SER A 6 -18.69 4.12 11.44
N ARG A 7 -19.65 3.36 10.89
CA ARG A 7 -20.07 3.50 9.49
C ARG A 7 -20.44 4.93 9.12
N LEU A 8 -21.22 5.61 9.98
CA LEU A 8 -21.61 7.00 9.75
C LEU A 8 -20.43 7.97 9.72
N GLU A 9 -19.44 7.77 10.59
CA GLU A 9 -18.21 8.58 10.57
C GLU A 9 -17.40 8.35 9.30
N LEU A 10 -17.32 7.10 8.82
CA LEU A 10 -16.64 6.75 7.57
C LEU A 10 -17.33 7.37 6.35
N GLU A 11 -18.65 7.34 6.29
CA GLU A 11 -19.44 7.97 5.21
C GLU A 11 -19.25 9.48 5.21
N ALA A 12 -19.16 10.11 6.37
CA ALA A 12 -18.92 11.55 6.51
C ALA A 12 -17.52 11.98 6.04
N MET A 13 -16.56 11.07 5.92
CA MET A 13 -15.22 11.37 5.40
C MET A 13 -15.21 11.63 3.88
N GLY A 14 -16.23 11.21 3.14
CA GLY A 14 -16.39 11.51 1.72
C GLY A 14 -15.43 10.72 0.81
N PHE A 15 -15.17 9.45 1.11
CA PHE A 15 -14.40 8.56 0.23
C PHE A 15 -15.05 8.43 -1.16
N ALA A 16 -14.24 8.26 -2.21
CA ALA A 16 -14.72 7.99 -3.58
C ALA A 16 -15.61 6.74 -3.63
N SER A 17 -15.26 5.70 -2.88
CA SER A 17 -16.11 4.56 -2.60
C SER A 17 -15.75 3.93 -1.26
N LEU A 18 -16.75 3.35 -0.59
CA LEU A 18 -16.61 2.73 0.72
C LEU A 18 -17.33 1.38 0.73
N GLY A 19 -16.55 0.31 0.80
CA GLY A 19 -17.02 -1.08 0.88
C GLY A 19 -17.71 -1.41 2.21
N ALA A 20 -18.16 -2.66 2.34
CA ALA A 20 -18.74 -3.22 3.56
C ALA A 20 -17.63 -3.55 4.58
N ASP A 21 -17.96 -3.54 5.87
CA ASP A 21 -17.11 -3.98 7.00
C ASP A 21 -15.69 -3.37 7.01
N VAL A 22 -15.57 -2.12 6.56
CA VAL A 22 -14.31 -1.38 6.59
C VAL A 22 -14.01 -0.94 8.02
N LYS A 23 -12.80 -1.24 8.51
CA LYS A 23 -12.32 -0.87 9.85
C LYS A 23 -11.18 0.14 9.74
N ILE A 24 -11.41 1.38 10.11
CA ILE A 24 -10.39 2.44 10.14
C ILE A 24 -10.21 2.93 11.57
N ASP A 25 -8.97 2.87 12.07
CA ASP A 25 -8.62 3.43 13.38
C ASP A 25 -8.83 4.94 13.39
N ARG A 26 -9.35 5.48 14.49
CA ARG A 26 -9.62 6.92 14.66
C ARG A 26 -8.39 7.81 14.52
N GLN A 27 -7.20 7.25 14.68
CA GLN A 27 -5.92 7.94 14.55
C GLN A 27 -5.32 7.83 13.14
N ALA A 28 -6.00 7.19 12.19
CA ALA A 28 -5.58 7.20 10.79
C ALA A 28 -5.91 8.56 10.14
N VAL A 29 -5.05 9.02 9.25
CA VAL A 29 -5.17 10.33 8.58
C VAL A 29 -5.31 10.12 7.08
N PHE A 30 -6.30 10.79 6.49
CA PHE A 30 -6.52 10.83 5.05
C PHE A 30 -6.41 12.26 4.53
N ILE A 31 -5.66 12.41 3.44
CA ILE A 31 -5.57 13.65 2.66
C ILE A 31 -6.20 13.36 1.30
N ASN A 32 -7.17 14.17 0.88
CA ASN A 32 -8.01 14.00 -0.30
C ASN A 32 -8.77 12.66 -0.29
N PRO A 33 -9.58 12.38 0.74
CA PRO A 33 -10.34 11.13 0.83
C PRO A 33 -11.29 10.91 -0.35
N ASP A 34 -11.76 11.96 -0.99
CA ASP A 34 -12.60 11.95 -2.19
C ASP A 34 -11.94 11.28 -3.42
N THR A 35 -10.63 11.04 -3.38
CA THR A 35 -9.88 10.26 -4.39
C THR A 35 -9.44 8.89 -3.88
N VAL A 36 -9.92 8.47 -2.69
CA VAL A 36 -9.62 7.15 -2.09
C VAL A 36 -10.81 6.23 -2.23
N SER A 37 -10.61 5.04 -2.78
CA SER A 37 -11.60 3.97 -2.85
C SER A 37 -11.19 2.81 -1.93
N LEU A 38 -12.13 2.33 -1.13
CA LEU A 38 -11.94 1.23 -0.17
C LEU A 38 -12.89 0.08 -0.51
N GLY A 39 -12.32 -1.11 -0.71
CA GLY A 39 -13.06 -2.36 -0.89
C GLY A 39 -13.57 -2.92 0.45
N ASP A 40 -14.31 -4.04 0.37
CA ASP A 40 -14.89 -4.69 1.54
C ASP A 40 -13.83 -5.25 2.47
N HIS A 41 -14.14 -5.31 3.77
CA HIS A 41 -13.32 -5.94 4.80
C HIS A 41 -11.89 -5.38 4.92
N CYS A 42 -11.66 -4.14 4.48
CA CYS A 42 -10.38 -3.47 4.65
C CYS A 42 -10.16 -3.08 6.11
N ARG A 43 -8.90 -3.16 6.55
CA ARG A 43 -8.50 -2.66 7.86
C ARG A 43 -7.32 -1.71 7.75
N ILE A 44 -7.45 -0.53 8.35
CA ILE A 44 -6.42 0.49 8.40
C ILE A 44 -6.15 0.84 9.87
N ASP A 45 -4.97 0.51 10.34
CA ASP A 45 -4.58 0.66 11.73
C ASP A 45 -4.10 2.09 12.08
N ALA A 46 -3.91 2.32 13.39
CA ALA A 46 -3.56 3.62 13.97
C ALA A 46 -2.32 4.27 13.34
N PHE A 47 -2.33 5.60 13.28
CA PHE A 47 -1.23 6.43 12.80
C PHE A 47 -0.86 6.22 11.33
N SER A 48 -1.68 5.51 10.57
CA SER A 48 -1.49 5.39 9.13
C SER A 48 -1.85 6.71 8.45
N LEU A 49 -1.05 7.08 7.43
CA LEU A 49 -1.27 8.28 6.61
C LEU A 49 -1.49 7.86 5.16
N ILE A 50 -2.66 8.19 4.62
CA ILE A 50 -2.98 8.01 3.21
C ILE A 50 -3.15 9.38 2.56
N SER A 51 -2.14 9.83 1.82
CA SER A 51 -2.17 11.08 1.06
C SER A 51 -2.38 10.75 -0.40
N ALA A 52 -3.61 10.86 -0.88
CA ALA A 52 -3.97 10.58 -2.26
C ALA A 52 -3.71 11.80 -3.16
N GLY A 53 -3.21 11.54 -4.36
CA GLY A 53 -3.07 12.51 -5.43
C GLY A 53 -4.25 12.45 -6.41
N ALA A 54 -4.14 13.18 -7.53
CA ALA A 54 -5.20 13.26 -8.54
C ALA A 54 -5.55 11.90 -9.18
N GLU A 55 -4.57 10.98 -9.29
CA GLU A 55 -4.80 9.63 -9.85
C GLU A 55 -5.41 8.65 -8.83
N GLY A 56 -5.51 9.07 -7.57
CA GLY A 56 -6.18 8.38 -6.50
C GLY A 56 -5.43 7.19 -5.88
N VAL A 57 -6.04 6.68 -4.82
CA VAL A 57 -5.62 5.46 -4.11
C VAL A 57 -6.78 4.47 -4.13
N ARG A 58 -6.57 3.29 -4.68
CA ARG A 58 -7.56 2.22 -4.71
C ARG A 58 -7.08 1.07 -3.85
N ILE A 59 -7.87 0.72 -2.86
CA ILE A 59 -7.62 -0.35 -1.91
C ILE A 59 -8.70 -1.41 -2.13
N GLY A 60 -8.29 -2.61 -2.54
CA GLY A 60 -9.15 -3.76 -2.82
C GLY A 60 -9.75 -4.38 -1.55
N ARG A 61 -10.36 -5.54 -1.67
CA ARG A 61 -10.99 -6.26 -0.56
C ARG A 61 -9.96 -6.97 0.31
N TYR A 62 -10.24 -7.10 1.61
CA TYR A 62 -9.38 -7.82 2.57
C TYR A 62 -7.94 -7.28 2.62
N VAL A 63 -7.77 -5.98 2.35
CA VAL A 63 -6.46 -5.32 2.44
C VAL A 63 -6.22 -4.83 3.86
N HIS A 64 -5.03 -5.09 4.37
CA HIS A 64 -4.60 -4.61 5.68
C HIS A 64 -3.46 -3.60 5.56
N LEU A 65 -3.66 -2.41 6.09
CA LEU A 65 -2.61 -1.42 6.34
C LEU A 65 -2.30 -1.42 7.84
N GLY A 66 -1.16 -1.98 8.21
CA GLY A 66 -0.68 -2.03 9.59
C GLY A 66 -0.38 -0.65 10.17
N ALA A 67 -0.21 -0.56 11.47
CA ALA A 67 0.00 0.71 12.16
C ALA A 67 1.18 1.52 11.59
N SER A 68 0.99 2.84 11.49
CA SER A 68 1.98 3.78 10.97
C SER A 68 2.40 3.54 9.51
N CYS A 69 1.60 2.84 8.71
CA CYS A 69 1.82 2.77 7.27
C CYS A 69 1.64 4.14 6.62
N GLN A 70 2.38 4.37 5.54
CA GLN A 70 2.29 5.64 4.82
C GLN A 70 2.13 5.39 3.31
N ILE A 71 1.19 6.08 2.69
CA ILE A 71 0.98 6.10 1.24
C ILE A 71 1.06 7.55 0.78
N PHE A 72 2.02 7.85 -0.08
CA PHE A 72 2.21 9.16 -0.70
C PHE A 72 1.91 9.06 -2.20
N GLY A 73 0.66 9.35 -2.57
CA GLY A 73 0.10 9.20 -3.92
C GLY A 73 0.24 10.43 -4.83
N GLY A 74 1.06 11.41 -4.48
CA GLY A 74 1.14 12.69 -5.21
C GLY A 74 1.76 12.62 -6.61
N GLY A 75 2.40 11.52 -7.01
CA GLY A 75 3.10 11.37 -8.29
C GLY A 75 2.61 10.22 -9.16
N GLY A 76 1.43 9.65 -8.86
CA GLY A 76 0.83 8.55 -9.61
C GLY A 76 -0.22 7.81 -8.82
N ALA A 77 -0.95 6.92 -9.45
CA ALA A 77 -1.94 6.07 -8.79
C ALA A 77 -1.29 5.09 -7.79
N VAL A 78 -2.03 4.76 -6.74
CA VAL A 78 -1.72 3.62 -5.88
C VAL A 78 -2.83 2.60 -6.00
N LEU A 79 -2.48 1.37 -6.35
CA LEU A 79 -3.40 0.25 -6.44
C LEU A 79 -2.94 -0.86 -5.50
N LEU A 80 -3.74 -1.16 -4.51
CA LEU A 80 -3.59 -2.32 -3.64
C LEU A 80 -4.72 -3.29 -3.97
N GLU A 81 -4.41 -4.37 -4.71
CA GLU A 81 -5.42 -5.37 -5.07
C GLU A 81 -5.80 -6.24 -3.87
N ASP A 82 -6.85 -7.05 -4.03
CA ASP A 82 -7.41 -7.89 -2.97
C ASP A 82 -6.35 -8.73 -2.26
N PHE A 83 -6.49 -8.89 -0.95
CA PHE A 83 -5.59 -9.66 -0.10
C PHE A 83 -4.14 -9.16 -0.06
N SER A 84 -3.86 -7.97 -0.60
CA SER A 84 -2.54 -7.37 -0.45
C SER A 84 -2.39 -6.70 0.92
N CYS A 85 -1.15 -6.46 1.36
CA CYS A 85 -0.92 -5.79 2.63
C CYS A 85 0.34 -4.93 2.68
N LEU A 86 0.27 -3.87 3.49
CA LEU A 86 1.42 -3.12 3.99
C LEU A 86 1.51 -3.37 5.50
N SER A 87 2.55 -4.04 5.94
CA SER A 87 2.81 -4.25 7.38
C SER A 87 3.23 -2.95 8.07
N GLY A 88 3.17 -2.91 9.38
CA GLY A 88 3.42 -1.69 10.15
C GLY A 88 4.67 -0.91 9.72
N ARG A 89 4.53 0.40 9.60
CA ARG A 89 5.58 1.35 9.15
C ARG A 89 6.09 1.11 7.72
N ALA A 90 5.42 0.30 6.92
CA ALA A 90 5.73 0.22 5.49
C ALA A 90 5.28 1.51 4.79
N THR A 91 6.05 1.95 3.80
CA THR A 91 5.78 3.19 3.07
C THR A 91 5.76 2.94 1.57
N ALA A 92 4.77 3.48 0.87
CA ALA A 92 4.67 3.50 -0.59
C ALA A 92 4.76 4.94 -1.10
N TYR A 93 5.71 5.22 -1.98
CA TYR A 93 5.91 6.51 -2.63
C TYR A 93 5.61 6.41 -4.12
N THR A 94 4.72 7.25 -4.64
CA THR A 94 4.54 7.45 -6.08
C THR A 94 5.39 8.59 -6.63
N SER A 95 6.03 9.36 -5.74
CA SER A 95 6.95 10.44 -6.09
C SER A 95 8.12 10.44 -5.11
N SER A 96 9.33 10.58 -5.63
CA SER A 96 10.54 10.69 -4.81
C SER A 96 11.55 11.62 -5.48
N VAL A 97 12.17 12.50 -4.70
CA VAL A 97 13.33 13.25 -5.19
C VAL A 97 14.49 12.28 -5.31
N SER A 98 15.03 12.14 -6.53
CA SER A 98 16.08 11.16 -6.80
C SER A 98 17.42 11.58 -6.23
N LEU A 99 17.79 10.98 -5.11
CA LEU A 99 19.16 11.08 -4.55
C LEU A 99 20.20 10.36 -5.41
N LEU A 100 19.76 9.48 -6.31
CA LEU A 100 20.59 8.63 -7.16
C LEU A 100 20.60 9.10 -8.62
N SER A 101 20.08 10.31 -8.89
CA SER A 101 20.13 10.89 -10.22
C SER A 101 21.58 11.03 -10.68
N ARG A 102 21.87 10.56 -11.89
CA ARG A 102 23.18 10.76 -12.54
C ARG A 102 23.44 12.23 -12.88
N ILE A 103 22.46 13.10 -12.68
CA ILE A 103 22.55 14.54 -12.90
C ILE A 103 23.20 15.16 -11.67
N LYS A 104 24.45 15.52 -11.79
CA LYS A 104 25.35 15.85 -10.68
C LYS A 104 25.05 17.13 -9.89
N ASN A 105 24.08 17.97 -10.26
CA ASN A 105 23.94 19.30 -9.68
C ASN A 105 22.50 19.71 -9.36
N LEU A 106 21.65 18.76 -8.94
CA LEU A 106 20.29 19.09 -8.53
C LEU A 106 20.13 19.06 -7.01
N MET A 107 19.26 19.90 -6.51
CA MET A 107 18.94 20.00 -5.09
C MET A 107 17.89 18.95 -4.70
N PHE A 108 17.88 18.54 -3.43
CA PHE A 108 17.00 17.46 -2.96
C PHE A 108 15.76 17.93 -2.17
N ASN A 109 15.65 19.24 -1.95
CA ASN A 109 14.57 19.76 -1.13
C ASN A 109 13.26 19.86 -1.92
N PRO A 110 12.16 19.22 -1.47
CA PRO A 110 10.87 19.27 -2.15
C PRO A 110 10.21 20.66 -2.16
N THR A 111 10.67 21.60 -1.33
CA THR A 111 10.14 22.98 -1.32
C THR A 111 10.71 23.86 -2.44
N LEU A 112 11.68 23.34 -3.19
CA LEU A 112 12.28 24.07 -4.31
C LEU A 112 11.44 23.89 -5.58
N PRO A 113 11.49 24.86 -6.53
CA PRO A 113 10.90 24.70 -7.85
C PRO A 113 11.43 23.47 -8.59
N GLU A 114 10.60 22.86 -9.43
CA GLU A 114 10.93 21.62 -10.16
C GLU A 114 12.19 21.74 -11.02
N ALA A 115 12.43 22.91 -11.60
CA ALA A 115 13.63 23.17 -12.42
C ALA A 115 14.95 22.93 -11.69
N PHE A 116 14.95 22.89 -10.35
CA PHE A 116 16.15 22.70 -9.52
C PHE A 116 16.27 21.30 -8.93
N ARG A 117 15.35 20.40 -9.21
CA ARG A 117 15.32 19.05 -8.63
C ARG A 117 14.95 17.98 -9.65
N SER A 118 15.41 16.76 -9.42
CA SER A 118 15.00 15.60 -10.21
C SER A 118 13.97 14.79 -9.41
N ILE A 119 12.79 14.60 -9.97
CA ILE A 119 11.70 13.87 -9.36
C ILE A 119 11.46 12.59 -10.18
N SER A 120 11.53 11.45 -9.52
CA SER A 120 11.01 10.19 -10.07
C SER A 120 9.56 10.06 -9.68
N GLN A 121 8.68 9.80 -10.66
CA GLN A 121 7.25 9.61 -10.45
C GLN A 121 6.80 8.32 -11.14
N GLY A 122 5.73 7.74 -10.63
CA GLY A 122 5.11 6.57 -11.21
C GLY A 122 4.17 5.87 -10.24
N PRO A 123 3.24 5.07 -10.74
CA PRO A 123 2.29 4.35 -9.92
C PRO A 123 2.98 3.34 -9.01
N VAL A 124 2.33 3.01 -7.90
CA VAL A 124 2.69 1.86 -7.07
C VAL A 124 1.55 0.87 -7.12
N ILE A 125 1.85 -0.36 -7.53
CA ILE A 125 0.85 -1.41 -7.73
C ILE A 125 1.26 -2.63 -6.90
N LEU A 126 0.41 -3.02 -5.99
CA LEU A 126 0.48 -4.29 -5.28
C LEU A 126 -0.61 -5.20 -5.85
N ARG A 127 -0.19 -6.21 -6.62
CA ARG A 127 -1.11 -7.21 -7.15
C ARG A 127 -1.65 -8.10 -6.04
N LYS A 128 -2.70 -8.82 -6.34
CA LYS A 128 -3.38 -9.72 -5.42
C LYS A 128 -2.41 -10.62 -4.63
N HIS A 129 -2.66 -10.82 -3.34
CA HIS A 129 -1.81 -11.60 -2.42
C HIS A 129 -0.37 -11.09 -2.24
N SER A 130 -0.03 -9.91 -2.74
CA SER A 130 1.30 -9.35 -2.50
C SER A 130 1.42 -8.69 -1.13
N GLY A 131 2.63 -8.65 -0.58
CA GLY A 131 2.83 -8.13 0.76
C GLY A 131 4.13 -7.35 0.95
N VAL A 132 4.07 -6.29 1.75
CA VAL A 132 5.23 -5.47 2.10
C VAL A 132 5.47 -5.55 3.61
N GLY A 133 6.61 -6.08 4.00
CA GLY A 133 7.01 -6.29 5.39
C GLY A 133 7.27 -4.98 6.15
N CYS A 134 7.29 -5.09 7.49
CA CYS A 134 7.43 -3.96 8.40
C CYS A 134 8.63 -3.07 8.08
N GLY A 135 8.40 -1.75 8.05
CA GLY A 135 9.45 -0.76 7.84
C GLY A 135 10.07 -0.76 6.44
N SER A 136 9.50 -1.49 5.49
CA SER A 136 9.94 -1.51 4.10
C SER A 136 9.45 -0.31 3.32
N VAL A 137 10.16 0.04 2.25
CA VAL A 137 9.84 1.17 1.39
C VAL A 137 9.68 0.71 -0.06
N VAL A 138 8.56 1.08 -0.68
CA VAL A 138 8.29 0.86 -2.10
C VAL A 138 8.46 2.17 -2.85
N LEU A 139 9.33 2.19 -3.86
CA LEU A 139 9.65 3.39 -4.64
C LEU A 139 8.71 3.58 -5.85
N PRO A 140 8.66 4.79 -6.43
CA PRO A 140 7.82 5.12 -7.57
C PRO A 140 8.02 4.18 -8.77
N GLY A 141 6.93 3.83 -9.44
CA GLY A 141 6.92 2.98 -10.62
C GLY A 141 7.09 1.48 -10.35
N VAL A 142 6.99 1.06 -9.09
CA VAL A 142 7.09 -0.36 -8.72
C VAL A 142 5.74 -1.05 -8.81
N GLU A 143 5.74 -2.19 -9.50
CA GLU A 143 4.67 -3.18 -9.47
C GLU A 143 5.16 -4.44 -8.76
N MET A 144 4.46 -4.86 -7.73
CA MET A 144 4.66 -6.14 -7.06
C MET A 144 3.67 -7.14 -7.64
N GLY A 145 4.19 -8.16 -8.35
CA GLY A 145 3.37 -9.19 -9.02
C GLY A 145 2.52 -10.00 -8.05
N PHE A 146 1.56 -10.75 -8.59
CA PHE A 146 0.67 -11.63 -7.80
C PHE A 146 1.48 -12.47 -6.80
N GLY A 147 1.07 -12.48 -5.55
CA GLY A 147 1.72 -13.28 -4.50
C GLY A 147 3.17 -12.90 -4.17
N SER A 148 3.75 -11.87 -4.79
CA SER A 148 5.10 -11.44 -4.46
C SER A 148 5.17 -10.78 -3.08
N ALA A 149 6.34 -10.80 -2.45
CA ALA A 149 6.48 -10.16 -1.15
C ALA A 149 7.86 -9.55 -0.93
N ALA A 150 7.91 -8.51 -0.13
CA ALA A 150 9.13 -7.94 0.43
C ALA A 150 9.16 -8.19 1.94
N GLY A 151 10.21 -8.81 2.44
CA GLY A 151 10.44 -8.99 3.88
C GLY A 151 10.63 -7.65 4.59
N ALA A 152 10.68 -7.68 5.93
CA ALA A 152 10.87 -6.46 6.71
C ALA A 152 12.16 -5.71 6.34
N LEU A 153 12.14 -4.37 6.49
CA LEU A 153 13.28 -3.47 6.26
C LEU A 153 13.89 -3.58 4.85
N THR A 154 13.05 -3.84 3.86
CA THR A 154 13.46 -4.01 2.47
C THR A 154 13.19 -2.75 1.67
N LEU A 155 14.15 -2.31 0.84
CA LEU A 155 13.95 -1.25 -0.14
C LEU A 155 13.57 -1.85 -1.51
N VAL A 156 12.28 -1.74 -1.89
CA VAL A 156 11.76 -2.21 -3.18
C VAL A 156 11.92 -1.13 -4.23
N ARG A 157 12.93 -1.27 -5.09
CA ARG A 157 13.31 -0.29 -6.11
C ARG A 157 12.95 -0.69 -7.53
N LYS A 158 12.57 -1.94 -7.73
CA LYS A 158 12.21 -2.53 -9.02
C LYS A 158 11.01 -3.41 -8.84
N SER A 159 10.20 -3.51 -9.88
CA SER A 159 9.05 -4.40 -9.90
C SER A 159 9.48 -5.86 -9.65
N LEU A 160 8.63 -6.58 -8.95
CA LEU A 160 8.82 -7.99 -8.64
C LEU A 160 7.92 -8.85 -9.53
N PRO A 161 8.48 -9.91 -10.14
CA PRO A 161 7.65 -10.91 -10.79
C PRO A 161 6.69 -11.58 -9.81
N GLU A 162 5.70 -12.27 -10.37
CA GLU A 162 4.77 -13.13 -9.62
C GLU A 162 5.52 -14.11 -8.70
N GLY A 163 5.01 -14.26 -7.48
CA GLY A 163 5.49 -15.21 -6.48
C GLY A 163 6.85 -14.91 -5.87
N VAL A 164 7.60 -13.95 -6.40
CA VAL A 164 8.96 -13.67 -5.90
C VAL A 164 8.92 -13.03 -4.53
N VAL A 165 9.64 -13.61 -3.58
CA VAL A 165 9.85 -13.07 -2.24
C VAL A 165 11.27 -12.58 -2.09
N ILE A 166 11.43 -11.30 -1.74
CA ILE A 166 12.73 -10.66 -1.50
C ILE A 166 12.88 -10.20 -0.06
N CYS A 167 14.12 -10.03 0.40
CA CYS A 167 14.41 -9.43 1.71
C CYS A 167 15.76 -8.73 1.71
N GLY A 168 15.87 -7.72 2.57
CA GLY A 168 17.13 -7.02 2.85
C GLY A 168 17.39 -5.77 2.03
N ASN A 169 18.54 -5.13 2.28
CA ASN A 169 19.03 -3.97 1.54
C ASN A 169 20.55 -4.08 1.35
N PRO A 170 21.07 -4.40 0.14
CA PRO A 170 20.31 -4.65 -1.09
C PRO A 170 19.42 -5.91 -0.98
N PRO A 171 18.25 -5.90 -1.65
CA PRO A 171 17.32 -7.03 -1.56
C PRO A 171 17.86 -8.27 -2.30
N GLN A 172 17.65 -9.44 -1.70
CA GLN A 172 17.96 -10.75 -2.28
C GLN A 172 16.69 -11.58 -2.38
N VAL A 173 16.59 -12.44 -3.40
CA VAL A 173 15.48 -13.39 -3.52
C VAL A 173 15.67 -14.48 -2.45
N LEU A 174 14.62 -14.70 -1.66
CA LEU A 174 14.58 -15.73 -0.63
C LEU A 174 13.91 -17.01 -1.12
N LEU A 175 12.76 -16.88 -1.76
CA LEU A 175 11.94 -18.01 -2.24
C LEU A 175 10.96 -17.55 -3.32
N HIS A 176 10.27 -18.51 -3.89
CA HIS A 176 9.13 -18.29 -4.78
C HIS A 176 7.87 -18.93 -4.15
N ARG A 177 6.77 -18.19 -4.18
CA ARG A 177 5.44 -18.68 -3.77
C ARG A 177 4.72 -19.25 -4.98
N ASP A 178 3.96 -20.31 -4.75
CA ASP A 178 3.16 -20.93 -5.80
C ASP A 178 1.82 -20.20 -5.93
N ARG A 179 1.47 -19.84 -7.15
CA ARG A 179 0.20 -19.18 -7.48
C ARG A 179 -0.98 -20.09 -7.22
N SER A 180 -0.91 -21.34 -7.67
CA SER A 180 -2.01 -22.29 -7.55
C SER A 180 -2.39 -22.56 -6.09
N GLU A 181 -1.39 -22.57 -5.21
CA GLU A 181 -1.64 -22.72 -3.77
C GLU A 181 -2.36 -21.51 -3.17
N LEU A 182 -1.99 -20.30 -3.58
CA LEU A 182 -2.65 -19.08 -3.12
C LEU A 182 -4.11 -19.00 -3.63
N GLU A 183 -4.35 -19.40 -4.88
CA GLU A 183 -5.68 -19.45 -5.47
C GLU A 183 -6.56 -20.52 -4.77
N ARG A 184 -5.99 -21.69 -4.48
CA ARG A 184 -6.68 -22.74 -3.71
C ARG A 184 -7.07 -22.25 -2.31
N LEU A 185 -6.16 -21.60 -1.59
CA LEU A 185 -6.43 -21.05 -0.27
C LEU A 185 -7.50 -19.96 -0.31
N GLU A 186 -7.55 -19.17 -1.36
CA GLU A 186 -8.60 -18.17 -1.55
C GLU A 186 -9.96 -18.81 -1.81
N GLU A 187 -10.03 -19.86 -2.64
CA GLU A 187 -11.26 -20.62 -2.87
C GLU A 187 -11.77 -21.24 -1.56
N GLU A 188 -10.89 -21.85 -0.77
CA GLU A 188 -11.22 -22.38 0.55
C GLU A 188 -11.71 -21.29 1.50
N PHE A 189 -11.04 -20.12 1.50
CA PHE A 189 -11.45 -18.97 2.29
C PHE A 189 -12.89 -18.54 1.99
N PHE A 190 -13.26 -18.40 0.71
CA PHE A 190 -14.62 -18.01 0.34
C PHE A 190 -15.66 -19.13 0.49
N ALA A 191 -15.24 -20.39 0.53
CA ALA A 191 -16.13 -21.52 0.79
C ALA A 191 -16.47 -21.69 2.28
N MET A 192 -15.69 -21.05 3.18
CA MET A 192 -15.99 -21.09 4.61
C MET A 192 -17.19 -20.18 4.92
N GLU A 193 -18.21 -20.70 5.61
CA GLU A 193 -19.21 -19.87 6.27
C GLU A 193 -18.55 -19.21 7.48
N TRP A 194 -18.15 -17.96 7.32
CA TRP A 194 -17.60 -17.20 8.44
C TRP A 194 -18.69 -16.79 9.41
N GLY A 195 -18.77 -17.48 10.57
CA GLY A 195 -19.27 -16.82 11.77
C GLY A 195 -18.35 -15.62 12.07
N GLU A 196 -18.89 -14.50 12.59
CA GLU A 196 -18.10 -13.31 12.92
C GLU A 196 -16.80 -13.70 13.65
N PRO A 197 -15.62 -13.27 13.19
CA PRO A 197 -14.40 -13.56 13.91
C PRO A 197 -14.42 -12.78 15.23
N ASP A 198 -14.37 -13.49 16.34
CA ASP A 198 -14.09 -12.96 17.66
C ASP A 198 -12.67 -12.34 17.64
N ILE A 199 -12.54 -11.02 17.37
CA ILE A 199 -11.30 -10.25 17.57
C ILE A 199 -11.61 -8.95 18.32
#